data_7361a12d6e879638ed3304f0393dc9e4
#
_entry.id   7361a12d6e879638ed3304f0393dc9e4
#
_cell.length_a   1.000
_cell.length_b   1.000
_cell.length_c   1.000
_cell.angle_alpha   90.00
_cell.angle_beta   90.00
_cell.angle_gamma   90.00
#
_symmetry.space_group_name_H-M   'P 1'
#
loop_
_entity.id
_entity.type
_entity.pdbx_description
1 polymer ?
#
loop_
_entity_poly.entity_id
_entity_poly.type
_entity_poly.pdbx_seq_one_letter_code
_entity_poly.pdbx_strand_id
1 'polypeptide(L)'
;MKVYKGSIYDLAGKPLVAKALVELDEEPGVSIWGGHFRLPNPAPPIDLFKPQCLVKLEDGRQGKVTIGRADRHAAYFLGNGKLEKPAA
;
A
#
# COMPACT_ATOMS: atom_id res chain seq x y z
N MET A 1 10.78 9.84 -5.86
CA MET A 1 9.69 8.85 -5.76
C MET A 1 10.13 7.55 -6.41
N LYS A 2 9.98 6.45 -5.71
CA LYS A 2 10.37 5.14 -6.23
C LYS A 2 9.15 4.29 -6.49
N VAL A 3 9.22 3.46 -7.53
CA VAL A 3 8.14 2.55 -7.90
C VAL A 3 8.53 1.13 -7.55
N TYR A 4 7.63 0.43 -6.87
CA TYR A 4 7.81 -0.98 -6.49
C TYR A 4 6.63 -1.78 -7.00
N LYS A 5 6.87 -3.05 -7.29
CA LYS A 5 5.78 -4.01 -7.43
C LYS A 5 5.39 -4.49 -6.04
N GLY A 6 4.10 -4.63 -5.80
CA GLY A 6 3.63 -5.03 -4.49
C GLY A 6 2.24 -5.62 -4.52
N SER A 7 1.75 -5.94 -3.35
CA SER A 7 0.42 -6.49 -3.16
C SER A 7 -0.25 -5.78 -1.99
N ILE A 8 -1.56 -5.67 -2.05
CA ILE A 8 -2.34 -4.98 -1.04
C ILE A 8 -3.27 -5.99 -0.39
N TYR A 9 -3.26 -6.02 0.95
CA TYR A 9 -4.08 -6.92 1.74
C TYR A 9 -4.92 -6.13 2.73
N ASP A 10 -6.06 -6.71 3.16
CA ASP A 10 -6.73 -6.17 4.33
C ASP A 10 -5.99 -6.61 5.60
N LEU A 11 -6.40 -6.10 6.77
CA LEU A 11 -5.71 -6.43 8.02
C LEU A 11 -5.92 -7.89 8.45
N ALA A 12 -6.90 -8.57 7.89
CA ALA A 12 -7.13 -9.99 8.13
C ALA A 12 -6.26 -10.88 7.21
N GLY A 13 -5.50 -10.28 6.30
CA GLY A 13 -4.64 -11.01 5.38
C GLY A 13 -5.29 -11.39 4.07
N LYS A 14 -6.50 -10.94 3.80
CA LYS A 14 -7.19 -11.22 2.54
C LYS A 14 -6.63 -10.32 1.44
N PRO A 15 -6.19 -10.88 0.30
CA PRO A 15 -5.67 -10.05 -0.78
C PRO A 15 -6.75 -9.18 -1.42
N LEU A 16 -6.48 -7.90 -1.55
CA LEU A 16 -7.35 -6.94 -2.21
C LEU A 16 -6.85 -6.66 -3.62
N VAL A 17 -5.54 -6.50 -3.79
CA VAL A 17 -4.90 -6.34 -5.09
C VAL A 17 -3.69 -7.26 -5.11
N ALA A 18 -3.69 -8.25 -5.99
CA ALA A 18 -2.63 -9.25 -6.06
C ALA A 18 -1.34 -8.70 -6.65
N LYS A 19 -1.46 -7.78 -7.61
CA LYS A 19 -0.32 -7.12 -8.24
C LYS A 19 -0.64 -5.64 -8.38
N ALA A 20 0.23 -4.80 -7.86
CA ALA A 20 0.07 -3.37 -7.92
C ALA A 20 1.41 -2.70 -8.15
N LEU A 21 1.39 -1.56 -8.84
CA LEU A 21 2.53 -0.66 -8.88
C LEU A 21 2.35 0.34 -7.75
N VAL A 22 3.29 0.33 -6.80
CA VAL A 22 3.24 1.17 -5.61
C VAL A 22 4.31 2.25 -5.76
N GLU A 23 3.90 3.50 -5.76
CA GLU A 23 4.82 4.63 -5.75
C GLU A 23 4.96 5.14 -4.32
N LEU A 24 6.18 5.18 -3.83
CA LEU A 24 6.46 5.56 -2.45
C LEU A 24 7.28 6.84 -2.38
N ASP A 25 6.90 7.70 -1.45
CA ASP A 25 7.69 8.81 -0.96
C ASP A 25 8.17 8.46 0.44
N GLU A 26 9.49 8.35 0.59
CA GLU A 26 10.13 8.11 1.88
C GLU A 26 11.08 9.27 2.13
N GLU A 27 10.95 9.91 3.29
CA GLU A 27 11.92 10.95 3.69
C GLU A 27 13.03 10.32 4.53
N PRO A 28 14.29 10.47 4.12
CA PRO A 28 15.41 9.95 4.91
C PRO A 28 15.43 10.57 6.30
N GLY A 29 15.66 9.73 7.30
CA GLY A 29 15.79 10.18 8.67
C GLY A 29 14.49 10.42 9.44
N VAL A 30 13.33 10.26 8.79
CA VAL A 30 12.02 10.33 9.45
C VAL A 30 11.22 9.08 9.14
N SER A 31 10.31 8.72 10.06
CA SER A 31 9.48 7.53 9.89
C SER A 31 8.19 7.84 9.11
N ILE A 32 8.19 8.94 8.38
CA ILE A 32 7.04 9.33 7.58
C ILE A 32 7.22 8.80 6.16
N TRP A 33 6.24 8.07 5.70
CA TRP A 33 6.22 7.56 4.34
C TRP A 33 4.79 7.48 3.85
N GLY A 34 4.62 7.52 2.57
CA GLY A 34 3.30 7.43 1.96
C GLY A 34 3.43 7.28 0.47
N GLY A 35 2.33 7.35 -0.23
CA GLY A 35 2.32 7.24 -1.67
C GLY A 35 0.97 6.84 -2.22
N HIS A 36 1.01 6.13 -3.33
CA HIS A 36 -0.20 5.62 -3.95
C HIS A 36 0.10 4.33 -4.70
N PHE A 37 -0.94 3.56 -4.96
CA PHE A 37 -0.83 2.40 -5.82
C PHE A 37 -1.93 2.45 -6.87
N ARG A 38 -1.61 1.94 -8.06
CA ARG A 38 -2.57 1.89 -9.16
C ARG A 38 -3.52 0.73 -8.99
N LEU A 39 -4.78 0.97 -9.30
CA LEU A 39 -5.81 -0.05 -9.27
C LEU A 39 -5.87 -0.77 -10.61
N PRO A 40 -6.17 -2.08 -10.62
CA PRO A 40 -6.36 -2.81 -11.87
C PRO A 40 -7.61 -2.34 -12.60
N ASN A 41 -7.72 -2.71 -13.85
CA ASN A 41 -8.91 -2.45 -14.65
C ASN A 41 -9.58 -3.78 -15.03
N PRO A 42 -10.82 -4.07 -14.58
CA PRO A 42 -11.66 -3.19 -13.77
C PRO A 42 -11.16 -3.06 -12.32
N ALA A 43 -11.39 -1.90 -11.72
CA ALA A 43 -11.02 -1.67 -10.34
C ALA A 43 -11.92 -2.48 -9.40
N PRO A 44 -11.36 -3.05 -8.30
CA PRO A 44 -12.20 -3.69 -7.30
C PRO A 44 -13.10 -2.67 -6.61
N PRO A 45 -14.22 -3.12 -6.01
CA PRO A 45 -15.10 -2.22 -5.28
C PRO A 45 -14.36 -1.47 -4.17
N ILE A 46 -14.60 -0.16 -4.09
CA ILE A 46 -13.96 0.70 -3.07
C ILE A 46 -14.22 0.19 -1.65
N ASP A 47 -15.37 -0.44 -1.43
CA ASP A 47 -15.75 -0.99 -0.13
C ASP A 47 -14.78 -2.03 0.41
N LEU A 48 -14.00 -2.65 -0.47
CA LEU A 48 -12.98 -3.61 -0.07
C LEU A 48 -11.77 -2.92 0.57
N PHE A 49 -11.57 -1.65 0.28
CA PHE A 49 -10.48 -0.88 0.85
C PHE A 49 -10.93 -0.27 2.17
N LYS A 50 -10.76 -1.04 3.23
CA LYS A 50 -10.98 -0.51 4.58
C LYS A 50 -10.04 0.68 4.82
N PRO A 51 -10.34 1.54 5.82
CA PRO A 51 -9.45 2.65 6.11
C PRO A 51 -8.00 2.24 6.33
N GLN A 52 -7.77 1.03 6.83
CA GLN A 52 -6.43 0.50 7.03
C GLN A 52 -6.21 -0.76 6.21
N CYS A 53 -5.06 -0.81 5.56
CA CYS A 53 -4.64 -1.93 4.73
C CYS A 53 -3.19 -2.26 5.01
N LEU A 54 -2.73 -3.40 4.48
CA LEU A 54 -1.34 -3.82 4.56
C LEU A 54 -0.76 -3.82 3.15
N VAL A 55 0.34 -3.10 2.96
CA VAL A 55 1.10 -3.08 1.71
C VAL A 55 2.31 -3.98 1.87
N LYS A 56 2.50 -4.93 0.95
CA LYS A 56 3.70 -5.76 0.87
C LYS A 56 4.42 -5.46 -0.44
N LEU A 57 5.70 -5.16 -0.35
CA LEU A 57 6.53 -4.84 -1.51
C LEU A 57 7.32 -6.07 -1.96
N GLU A 58 7.72 -6.07 -3.23
CA GLU A 58 8.49 -7.17 -3.81
C GLU A 58 9.86 -7.37 -3.16
N ASP A 59 10.41 -6.32 -2.54
CA ASP A 59 11.70 -6.39 -1.84
C ASP A 59 11.58 -7.02 -0.45
N GLY A 60 10.38 -7.41 -0.03
CA GLY A 60 10.13 -8.05 1.26
C GLY A 60 9.68 -7.12 2.36
N ARG A 61 9.72 -5.80 2.14
CA ARG A 61 9.23 -4.85 3.14
C ARG A 61 7.70 -4.85 3.15
N GLN A 62 7.13 -4.60 4.31
CA GLN A 62 5.68 -4.46 4.46
C GLN A 62 5.36 -3.40 5.51
N GLY A 63 4.19 -2.83 5.41
CA GLY A 63 3.76 -1.82 6.36
C GLY A 63 2.26 -1.60 6.30
N LYS A 64 1.70 -1.15 7.42
CA LYS A 64 0.30 -0.76 7.50
C LYS A 64 0.14 0.63 6.94
N VAL A 65 -0.96 0.86 6.24
CA VAL A 65 -1.27 2.16 5.65
C VAL A 65 -2.71 2.55 5.96
N THR A 66 -2.95 3.86 5.97
CA THR A 66 -4.30 4.41 6.05
C THR A 66 -4.64 4.98 4.69
N ILE A 67 -5.72 4.50 4.09
CA ILE A 67 -6.19 4.99 2.80
C ILE A 67 -6.93 6.32 3.04
N GLY A 68 -6.40 7.38 2.47
CA GLY A 68 -7.01 8.70 2.61
C GLY A 68 -7.92 9.07 1.45
N ARG A 69 -7.65 8.52 0.26
CA ARG A 69 -8.41 8.83 -0.93
C ARG A 69 -8.27 7.69 -1.94
N ALA A 70 -9.33 7.35 -2.63
CA ALA A 70 -9.31 6.38 -3.70
C ALA A 70 -10.25 6.79 -4.82
N ASP A 71 -9.84 6.55 -6.07
CA ASP A 71 -10.66 6.74 -7.25
C ASP A 71 -10.57 5.50 -8.14
N ARG A 72 -10.99 5.59 -9.40
CA ARG A 72 -10.99 4.45 -10.33
C ARG A 72 -9.59 3.98 -10.69
N HIS A 73 -8.59 4.83 -10.54
CA HIS A 73 -7.26 4.60 -11.09
C HIS A 73 -6.22 4.34 -10.01
N ALA A 74 -6.38 4.92 -8.83
CA ALA A 74 -5.37 4.85 -7.78
C ALA A 74 -5.99 5.01 -6.40
N ALA A 75 -5.29 4.48 -5.42
CA ALA A 75 -5.57 4.73 -4.01
C ALA A 75 -4.36 5.40 -3.39
N TYR A 76 -4.59 6.46 -2.64
CA TYR A 76 -3.55 7.25 -1.99
C TYR A 76 -3.56 6.96 -0.49
N PHE A 77 -2.37 6.81 0.08
CA PHE A 77 -2.24 6.36 1.45
C PHE A 77 -1.12 7.06 2.20
N LEU A 78 -1.22 7.00 3.52
CA LEU A 78 -0.14 7.37 4.44
C LEU A 78 0.25 6.14 5.23
N GLY A 79 1.56 5.99 5.48
CA GLY A 79 2.06 4.89 6.27
C GLY A 79 1.74 5.04 7.74
N ASN A 80 1.39 3.92 8.37
CA ASN A 80 1.19 3.81 9.81
C ASN A 80 2.32 2.98 10.39
N GLY A 81 3.28 3.64 11.04
CA GLY A 81 4.43 2.96 11.59
C GLY A 81 5.51 2.74 10.54
N LYS A 82 6.34 1.74 10.74
CA LYS A 82 7.51 1.51 9.90
C LYS A 82 7.20 0.65 8.69
N LEU A 83 7.86 0.97 7.59
CA LEU A 83 7.90 0.12 6.41
C LEU A 83 9.19 -0.68 6.49
N GLU A 84 9.09 -1.94 6.88
CA GLU A 84 10.27 -2.77 7.14
C GLU A 84 10.02 -4.23 6.80
N LYS A 85 11.09 -5.00 6.66
CA LYS A 85 10.98 -6.43 6.47
C LYS A 85 10.50 -7.06 7.77
N PRO A 86 9.54 -8.00 7.72
CA PRO A 86 9.11 -8.68 8.93
C PRO A 86 10.26 -9.48 9.52
N ALA A 87 10.29 -9.59 10.83
CA ALA A 87 11.25 -10.43 11.51
C ALA A 87 11.01 -11.89 11.11
N ALA A 88 12.07 -12.56 10.73
CA ALA A 88 11.99 -13.97 10.32
C ALA A 88 11.78 -14.87 11.55
#